data_938fb9df45170de508de91bf083430bc
#
_entry.id   938fb9df45170de508de91bf083430bc
#
_cell.length_a   1.000
_cell.length_b   1.000
_cell.length_c   1.000
_cell.angle_alpha   90.00
_cell.angle_beta   90.00
_cell.angle_gamma   90.00
#
_symmetry.space_group_name_H-M   'P 1'
#
loop_
_entity.id
_entity.type
_entity.pdbx_description
1 polymer ?
#
loop_
_entity_poly.entity_id
_entity_poly.type
_entity_poly.pdbx_seq_one_letter_code
_entity_poly.pdbx_strand_id
1 'polypeptide(L)'
;TDNTSAQGLPAQDREILEFERRLWGPTPNKESAVREAFGLSLARYYQRVYAICRTEQALEYDAVLVRQCQEAAQLRGAARST
;
A
#
# COMPACT_ATOMS: atom_id res chain seq x y z
N THR A 1 13.20 8.01 15.24
CA THR A 1 12.55 6.95 15.78
C THR A 1 11.31 7.36 16.43
N ASP A 2 11.38 8.26 17.26
CA ASP A 2 10.25 8.58 17.96
C ASP A 2 9.26 9.29 17.19
N ASN A 3 9.64 9.99 16.20
CA ASN A 3 8.72 10.61 15.36
C ASN A 3 7.81 9.70 14.73
N THR A 4 8.31 8.58 14.38
CA THR A 4 7.52 7.59 13.78
C THR A 4 6.47 7.14 14.68
N SER A 5 6.80 7.00 15.92
CA SER A 5 5.85 6.53 16.85
C SER A 5 4.75 7.50 17.02
N ALA A 6 5.03 8.78 17.01
CA ALA A 6 4.00 9.77 17.20
C ALA A 6 2.95 9.65 16.13
N GLN A 7 3.31 9.33 14.93
CA GLN A 7 2.36 9.15 13.88
C GLN A 7 2.02 7.71 13.65
N GLY A 8 2.74 6.82 14.26
CA GLY A 8 2.44 5.41 14.20
C GLY A 8 2.74 4.75 12.89
N LEU A 9 3.30 5.43 11.92
CA LEU A 9 3.57 4.86 10.61
C LEU A 9 4.99 5.13 10.20
N PRO A 10 5.79 4.08 9.94
CA PRO A 10 7.17 4.27 9.51
C PRO A 10 7.27 5.07 8.22
N ALA A 11 8.39 5.74 8.05
CA ALA A 11 8.57 6.60 6.89
C ALA A 11 8.43 5.85 5.58
N GLN A 12 8.97 4.65 5.50
CA GLN A 12 8.89 3.86 4.28
C GLN A 12 7.45 3.48 3.98
N ASP A 13 6.67 3.18 5.00
CA ASP A 13 5.27 2.83 4.81
C ASP A 13 4.47 4.03 4.30
N ARG A 14 4.78 5.22 4.79
CA ARG A 14 4.14 6.42 4.27
C ARG A 14 4.48 6.63 2.80
N GLU A 15 5.73 6.40 2.44
CA GLU A 15 6.15 6.54 1.06
C GLU A 15 5.43 5.58 0.16
N ILE A 16 5.24 4.35 0.62
CA ILE A 16 4.52 3.35 -0.15
C ILE A 16 3.07 3.77 -0.35
N LEU A 17 2.42 4.25 0.69
CA LEU A 17 1.05 4.69 0.57
C LEU A 17 0.92 5.90 -0.37
N GLU A 18 1.85 6.82 -0.29
CA GLU A 18 1.81 7.99 -1.17
C GLU A 18 2.07 7.61 -2.61
N PHE A 19 2.96 6.65 -2.82
CA PHE A 19 3.21 6.14 -4.15
C PHE A 19 1.94 5.51 -4.73
N GLU A 20 1.26 4.71 -3.94
CA GLU A 20 0.03 4.05 -4.39
C GLU A 20 -1.07 5.08 -4.66
N ARG A 21 -1.11 6.14 -3.88
CA ARG A 21 -2.08 7.17 -4.09
C ARG A 21 -1.89 7.85 -5.44
N ARG A 22 -0.64 8.09 -5.84
CA ARG A 22 -0.34 8.72 -7.11
C ARG A 22 -0.53 7.78 -8.28
N LEU A 23 -0.18 6.50 -8.10
CA LEU A 23 -0.25 5.53 -9.18
C LEU A 23 -1.20 4.41 -8.80
N TRP A 24 -2.43 4.77 -8.53
CA TRP A 24 -3.43 3.81 -8.04
C TRP A 24 -3.69 2.74 -9.06
N GLY A 25 -3.71 1.50 -8.57
CA GLY A 25 -4.07 0.37 -9.39
C GLY A 25 -2.98 -0.04 -10.36
N PRO A 26 -3.27 -1.02 -11.21
CA PRO A 26 -2.28 -1.48 -12.18
C PRO A 26 -2.18 -0.47 -13.31
N THR A 27 -0.96 -0.04 -13.58
CA THR A 27 -0.69 0.84 -14.70
C THR A 27 0.41 0.20 -15.53
N PRO A 28 0.56 0.61 -16.78
CA PRO A 28 1.53 -0.06 -17.67
C PRO A 28 2.95 -0.10 -17.12
N ASN A 29 3.37 0.93 -16.42
CA ASN A 29 4.75 0.98 -15.93
C ASN A 29 4.86 0.78 -14.44
N LYS A 30 3.81 0.23 -13.81
CA LYS A 30 3.79 0.11 -12.37
C LYS A 30 4.95 -0.72 -11.85
N GLU A 31 5.22 -1.84 -12.48
CA GLU A 31 6.28 -2.73 -12.02
C GLU A 31 7.63 -2.04 -12.07
N SER A 32 7.93 -1.35 -13.15
CA SER A 32 9.19 -0.63 -13.26
C SER A 32 9.28 0.49 -12.24
N ALA A 33 8.20 1.22 -12.06
CA ALA A 33 8.17 2.32 -11.11
C ALA A 33 8.40 1.84 -9.68
N VAL A 34 7.77 0.72 -9.32
CA VAL A 34 7.93 0.14 -8.00
C VAL A 34 9.37 -0.32 -7.79
N ARG A 35 9.95 -0.95 -8.78
CA ARG A 35 11.30 -1.44 -8.67
C ARG A 35 12.29 -0.29 -8.52
N GLU A 36 12.09 0.78 -9.25
CA GLU A 36 12.96 1.95 -9.13
C GLU A 36 12.80 2.65 -7.80
N ALA A 37 11.56 2.76 -7.32
CA ALA A 37 11.31 3.51 -6.10
C ALA A 37 11.68 2.72 -4.84
N PHE A 38 11.44 1.42 -4.82
CA PHE A 38 11.57 0.63 -3.60
C PHE A 38 12.45 -0.60 -3.74
N GLY A 39 12.84 -0.96 -4.95
CA GLY A 39 13.63 -2.17 -5.15
C GLY A 39 12.84 -3.44 -4.95
N LEU A 40 11.53 -3.39 -5.06
CA LEU A 40 10.65 -4.53 -4.82
C LEU A 40 10.04 -5.02 -6.11
N SER A 41 9.73 -6.33 -6.16
CA SER A 41 8.89 -6.83 -7.22
C SER A 41 7.47 -6.33 -7.00
N LEU A 42 6.66 -6.38 -8.04
CA LEU A 42 5.28 -5.91 -7.93
C LEU A 42 4.50 -6.74 -6.90
N ALA A 43 4.74 -8.05 -6.86
CA ALA A 43 4.06 -8.90 -5.90
C ALA A 43 4.42 -8.53 -4.47
N ARG A 44 5.72 -8.30 -4.22
CA ARG A 44 6.15 -7.91 -2.89
C ARG A 44 5.62 -6.55 -2.51
N TYR A 45 5.57 -5.65 -3.48
CA TYR A 45 5.05 -4.32 -3.24
C TYR A 45 3.59 -4.38 -2.78
N TYR A 46 2.76 -5.15 -3.48
CA TYR A 46 1.36 -5.25 -3.09
C TYR A 46 1.18 -5.96 -1.76
N GLN A 47 2.03 -6.93 -1.45
CA GLN A 47 1.99 -7.55 -0.14
C GLN A 47 2.23 -6.51 0.95
N ARG A 48 3.18 -5.61 0.71
CA ARG A 48 3.46 -4.54 1.66
C ARG A 48 2.29 -3.57 1.76
N VAL A 49 1.73 -3.19 0.62
CA VAL A 49 0.60 -2.26 0.62
C VAL A 49 -0.55 -2.82 1.46
N TYR A 50 -0.89 -4.07 1.23
CA TYR A 50 -2.02 -4.65 1.96
C TYR A 50 -1.70 -4.84 3.43
N ALA A 51 -0.46 -5.19 3.77
CA ALA A 51 -0.08 -5.30 5.17
C ALA A 51 -0.18 -3.95 5.87
N ILE A 52 0.27 -2.89 5.21
CA ILE A 52 0.21 -1.55 5.79
C ILE A 52 -1.24 -1.14 5.98
N CYS A 53 -2.08 -1.43 5.00
CA CYS A 53 -3.48 -1.02 5.07
C CYS A 53 -4.29 -1.72 6.14
N ARG A 54 -3.71 -2.76 6.75
CA ARG A 54 -4.40 -3.43 7.86
C ARG A 54 -4.15 -2.76 9.19
N THR A 55 -3.28 -1.77 9.24
CA THR A 55 -2.95 -1.13 10.50
C THR A 55 -3.83 0.08 10.74
N GLU A 56 -4.05 0.40 12.00
CA GLU A 56 -4.80 1.57 12.36
C GLU A 56 -4.07 2.84 11.99
N GLN A 57 -2.76 2.78 12.05
CA GLN A 57 -1.93 3.94 11.73
C GLN A 57 -2.14 4.36 10.28
N ALA A 58 -2.24 3.39 9.37
CA ALA A 58 -2.48 3.72 7.97
C ALA A 58 -3.87 4.30 7.79
N LEU A 59 -4.85 3.77 8.49
CA LEU A 59 -6.20 4.27 8.41
C LEU A 59 -6.27 5.72 8.87
N GLU A 60 -5.56 6.06 9.91
CA GLU A 60 -5.49 7.42 10.37
C GLU A 60 -4.77 8.33 9.40
N TYR A 61 -3.77 7.78 8.75
CA TYR A 61 -2.96 8.57 7.82
C TYR A 61 -3.72 8.87 6.53
N ASP A 62 -4.40 7.88 5.97
CA ASP A 62 -5.12 8.07 4.70
C ASP A 62 -6.26 7.08 4.61
N ALA A 63 -7.39 7.44 5.21
CA ALA A 63 -8.53 6.54 5.30
C ALA A 63 -9.10 6.18 3.94
N VAL A 64 -9.10 7.13 3.02
CA VAL A 64 -9.66 6.88 1.70
C VAL A 64 -8.85 5.84 0.96
N LEU A 65 -7.54 6.00 0.95
CA LEU A 65 -6.67 5.06 0.27
C LEU A 65 -6.75 3.69 0.92
N VAL A 66 -6.77 3.64 2.25
CA VAL A 66 -6.83 2.36 2.95
C VAL A 66 -8.12 1.61 2.60
N ARG A 67 -9.23 2.31 2.54
CA ARG A 67 -10.49 1.67 2.17
C ARG A 67 -10.46 1.15 0.75
N GLN A 68 -9.87 1.91 -0.16
CA GLN A 68 -9.74 1.45 -1.54
C GLN A 68 -8.89 0.19 -1.61
N CYS A 69 -7.80 0.15 -0.87
CA CYS A 69 -6.94 -1.03 -0.85
C CYS A 69 -7.65 -2.23 -0.29
N GLN A 70 -8.42 -2.03 0.77
CA GLN A 70 -9.16 -3.13 1.39
C GLN A 70 -10.21 -3.68 0.46
N GLU A 71 -10.91 -2.82 -0.25
CA GLU A 71 -11.92 -3.27 -1.19
C GLU A 71 -11.28 -4.05 -2.33
N ALA A 72 -10.13 -3.58 -2.83
CA ALA A 72 -9.45 -4.29 -3.89
C ALA A 72 -8.99 -5.66 -3.43
N ALA A 73 -8.51 -5.76 -2.20
CA ALA A 73 -8.08 -7.04 -1.66
C ALA A 73 -9.25 -7.99 -1.50
N GLN A 74 -10.40 -7.49 -1.08
CA GLN A 74 -11.58 -8.32 -0.94
C GLN A 74 -12.05 -8.84 -2.28
N LEU A 75 -12.03 -8.01 -3.31
CA LEU A 75 -12.44 -8.44 -4.62
C LEU A 75 -11.51 -9.53 -5.16
N ARG A 76 -10.21 -9.39 -4.94
CA ARG A 76 -9.28 -10.41 -5.37
C ARG A 76 -9.49 -11.70 -4.61
N GLY A 77 -9.74 -11.60 -3.30
CA GLY A 77 -10.00 -12.76 -2.49
C GLY A 77 -11.23 -13.49 -2.93
N ALA A 78 -12.30 -12.74 -3.23
CA ALA A 78 -13.54 -13.36 -3.70
C ALA A 78 -13.31 -14.04 -5.04
N ALA A 79 -12.58 -13.41 -5.93
CA ALA A 79 -12.30 -14.01 -7.23
C ALA A 79 -11.51 -15.30 -7.08
N ARG A 80 -10.58 -15.34 -6.14
CA ARG A 80 -9.80 -16.55 -5.96
C ARG A 80 -10.58 -17.65 -5.27
N SER A 81 -11.56 -17.29 -4.50
CA SER A 81 -12.35 -18.29 -3.79
C SER A 81 -13.24 -19.09 -4.70
N THR A 82 -13.56 -18.54 -5.81
CA THR A 82 -14.36 -19.28 -6.76
C THR A 82 -13.48 -20.12 -7.65
#